data_15a4d9e11b12116199b4f821d8428f98
#
_entry.id   15a4d9e11b12116199b4f821d8428f98
#
_cell.length_a   1.000
_cell.length_b   1.000
_cell.length_c   1.000
_cell.angle_alpha   90.00
_cell.angle_beta   90.00
_cell.angle_gamma   90.00
#
_symmetry.space_group_name_H-M   'P 1'
#
loop_
_entity.id
_entity.type
_entity.pdbx_description
1 polymer ?
#
loop_
_entity_poly.entity_id
_entity_poly.type
_entity_poly.pdbx_seq_one_letter_code
_entity_poly.pdbx_strand_id
1 'polypeptide(L)'
;MTNKTTLLHLLTIALTFALLDNTVVAGGEQLKIFILAGQSNTVGHARAHTIATLYASDSPRDKRLLNMVIDNDDLNRSTLEAQLEHARKLDEVSGGISNSKVKALKDGPEKLATEKQVAAMKDKHQAYKDLVSASCVVSDRVYINSIADRNKKAGKLAIGYGADPSKIGPEYGFGLSMAEKIDGPILLIKTSWGGKSLNYNFRPPSSDEYVLSEKEQASDKVEEIRANAGLNYRMMNEAIQQVLDNLKDNHPAYDEEAGYKIAGFVWFQGFNDQFSPEFRDSYEANMVNFIKDIRKHYDEPSMPFVIGVLGTGRTKENVVSL
;
A
#
# COMPACT_ATOMS: atom_id res chain seq x y z
N MET A 1 -51.62 -49.53 -67.21
CA MET A 1 -50.22 -49.19 -67.22
C MET A 1 -50.08 -47.86 -66.54
N THR A 2 -49.74 -47.92 -65.31
CA THR A 2 -49.96 -46.85 -64.32
C THR A 2 -48.71 -46.03 -64.07
N ASN A 3 -48.77 -44.73 -64.39
CA ASN A 3 -47.80 -43.76 -64.02
C ASN A 3 -48.07 -43.24 -62.60
N LYS A 4 -47.16 -43.51 -61.69
CA LYS A 4 -47.17 -42.91 -60.38
C LYS A 4 -46.26 -41.69 -60.39
N THR A 5 -46.85 -40.53 -60.42
CA THR A 5 -46.18 -39.27 -60.23
C THR A 5 -46.00 -39.07 -58.72
N THR A 6 -44.79 -39.20 -58.27
CA THR A 6 -44.43 -38.94 -56.86
C THR A 6 -44.19 -37.42 -56.73
N LEU A 7 -45.07 -36.78 -55.99
CA LEU A 7 -45.00 -35.37 -55.65
C LEU A 7 -43.91 -35.17 -54.59
N LEU A 8 -42.79 -34.61 -55.00
CA LEU A 8 -41.68 -34.26 -54.11
C LEU A 8 -41.98 -32.89 -53.48
N HIS A 9 -42.41 -32.92 -52.23
CA HIS A 9 -42.55 -31.69 -51.43
C HIS A 9 -41.15 -31.26 -51.01
N LEU A 10 -40.60 -30.27 -51.68
CA LEU A 10 -39.44 -29.53 -51.21
C LEU A 10 -39.88 -28.64 -50.03
N LEU A 11 -39.58 -29.11 -48.86
CA LEU A 11 -39.67 -28.31 -47.63
C LEU A 11 -38.47 -27.36 -47.61
N THR A 12 -38.66 -26.14 -48.07
CA THR A 12 -37.68 -25.08 -47.94
C THR A 12 -37.67 -24.60 -46.50
N ILE A 13 -36.78 -25.15 -45.70
CA ILE A 13 -36.48 -24.61 -44.37
C ILE A 13 -35.64 -23.34 -44.63
N ALA A 14 -36.31 -22.20 -44.57
CA ALA A 14 -35.64 -20.93 -44.47
C ALA A 14 -34.96 -20.85 -43.09
N LEU A 15 -33.69 -21.20 -43.06
CA LEU A 15 -32.85 -20.94 -41.91
C LEU A 15 -32.61 -19.42 -41.88
N THR A 16 -33.47 -18.70 -41.20
CA THR A 16 -33.19 -17.35 -40.78
C THR A 16 -32.06 -17.45 -39.74
N PHE A 17 -30.83 -17.34 -40.25
CA PHE A 17 -29.70 -16.91 -39.40
C PHE A 17 -30.10 -15.51 -38.94
N ALA A 18 -30.63 -15.41 -37.72
CA ALA A 18 -30.56 -14.21 -36.97
C ALA A 18 -29.05 -13.98 -36.77
N LEU A 19 -28.49 -13.09 -37.59
CA LEU A 19 -27.25 -12.40 -37.22
C LEU A 19 -27.57 -11.69 -35.93
N LEU A 20 -27.30 -12.38 -34.83
CA LEU A 20 -26.97 -11.71 -33.58
C LEU A 20 -25.79 -10.83 -33.98
N ASP A 21 -26.08 -9.58 -34.26
CA ASP A 21 -25.08 -8.54 -34.14
C ASP A 21 -24.53 -8.68 -32.72
N ASN A 22 -23.46 -9.46 -32.61
CA ASN A 22 -22.50 -9.27 -31.54
C ASN A 22 -21.87 -7.89 -31.81
N THR A 23 -22.64 -6.83 -31.61
CA THR A 23 -22.05 -5.61 -31.12
C THR A 23 -21.44 -6.01 -29.80
N VAL A 24 -20.17 -6.39 -29.82
CA VAL A 24 -19.29 -6.27 -28.67
C VAL A 24 -19.39 -4.78 -28.33
N VAL A 25 -20.36 -4.44 -27.51
CA VAL A 25 -20.29 -3.23 -26.73
C VAL A 25 -18.94 -3.39 -26.05
N ALA A 26 -17.99 -2.57 -26.43
CA ALA A 26 -16.72 -2.48 -25.75
C ALA A 26 -17.06 -1.93 -24.35
N GLY A 27 -17.65 -2.79 -23.51
CA GLY A 27 -17.86 -2.54 -22.10
C GLY A 27 -16.48 -2.26 -21.53
N GLY A 28 -16.37 -1.24 -20.71
CA GLY A 28 -15.14 -0.90 -20.02
C GLY A 28 -14.57 -2.12 -19.30
N GLU A 29 -13.29 -2.15 -19.08
CA GLU A 29 -12.68 -3.23 -18.28
C GLU A 29 -13.10 -3.11 -16.82
N GLN A 30 -13.44 -4.24 -16.21
CA GLN A 30 -13.84 -4.31 -14.81
C GLN A 30 -12.77 -3.74 -13.88
N LEU A 31 -13.13 -2.80 -13.00
CA LEU A 31 -12.23 -2.21 -12.01
C LEU A 31 -11.73 -3.26 -11.02
N LYS A 32 -10.42 -3.42 -10.90
CA LYS A 32 -9.80 -4.30 -9.91
C LYS A 32 -9.44 -3.50 -8.66
N ILE A 33 -10.04 -3.88 -7.53
CA ILE A 33 -9.84 -3.21 -6.24
C ILE A 33 -8.96 -4.08 -5.35
N PHE A 34 -7.90 -3.48 -4.81
CA PHE A 34 -7.07 -4.10 -3.78
C PHE A 34 -7.16 -3.30 -2.49
N ILE A 35 -7.42 -3.99 -1.39
CA ILE A 35 -7.46 -3.40 -0.06
C ILE A 35 -6.10 -3.59 0.61
N LEU A 36 -5.52 -2.51 1.13
CA LEU A 36 -4.29 -2.54 1.93
C LEU A 36 -4.62 -2.06 3.32
N ALA A 37 -4.46 -2.91 4.32
CA ALA A 37 -4.81 -2.56 5.70
C ALA A 37 -3.70 -2.93 6.69
N GLY A 38 -3.66 -2.23 7.82
CA GLY A 38 -2.70 -2.50 8.88
C GLY A 38 -2.34 -1.30 9.73
N GLN A 39 -1.15 -1.35 10.32
CA GLN A 39 -0.66 -0.31 11.22
C GLN A 39 0.40 0.60 10.57
N SER A 40 1.33 1.15 11.35
CA SER A 40 2.35 2.11 10.90
C SER A 40 3.17 1.65 9.68
N ASN A 41 3.43 0.35 9.53
CA ASN A 41 4.12 -0.17 8.36
C ASN A 41 3.26 -0.04 7.08
N THR A 42 1.94 -0.18 7.20
CA THR A 42 1.00 0.09 6.10
C THR A 42 0.82 1.58 5.88
N VAL A 43 0.77 2.40 6.97
CA VAL A 43 0.77 3.87 6.83
C VAL A 43 1.94 4.30 5.94
N GLY A 44 3.12 3.73 6.14
CA GLY A 44 4.30 4.01 5.33
C GLY A 44 5.14 5.16 5.89
N HIS A 45 6.33 4.84 6.35
CA HIS A 45 7.27 5.82 6.93
C HIS A 45 8.59 5.91 6.17
N ALA A 46 8.75 5.15 5.08
CA ALA A 46 9.92 5.25 4.23
C ALA A 46 9.93 6.60 3.49
N ARG A 47 11.07 7.30 3.50
CA ARG A 47 11.26 8.51 2.70
C ARG A 47 11.32 8.13 1.23
N ALA A 48 10.54 8.79 0.36
CA ALA A 48 10.49 8.45 -1.07
C ALA A 48 11.88 8.47 -1.75
N HIS A 49 12.73 9.42 -1.40
CA HIS A 49 14.08 9.50 -1.97
C HIS A 49 14.97 8.29 -1.65
N THR A 50 14.63 7.47 -0.64
CA THR A 50 15.38 6.24 -0.35
C THR A 50 15.24 5.18 -1.44
N ILE A 51 14.28 5.32 -2.35
CA ILE A 51 14.15 4.48 -3.55
C ILE A 51 15.48 4.47 -4.35
N ALA A 52 16.20 5.57 -4.39
CA ALA A 52 17.49 5.64 -5.06
C ALA A 52 18.52 4.63 -4.55
N THR A 53 18.37 4.08 -3.32
CA THR A 53 19.26 3.04 -2.81
C THR A 53 19.22 1.75 -3.63
N LEU A 54 18.16 1.53 -4.42
CA LEU A 54 18.09 0.42 -5.36
C LEU A 54 19.20 0.45 -6.42
N TYR A 55 19.76 1.63 -6.75
CA TYR A 55 20.92 1.75 -7.64
C TYR A 55 22.19 1.06 -7.08
N ALA A 56 22.29 0.86 -5.78
CA ALA A 56 23.42 0.16 -5.17
C ALA A 56 23.36 -1.36 -5.36
N SER A 57 22.19 -1.90 -5.72
CA SER A 57 21.97 -3.35 -5.85
C SER A 57 22.29 -3.85 -7.26
N ASP A 58 22.93 -5.03 -7.33
CA ASP A 58 23.14 -5.77 -8.58
C ASP A 58 22.10 -6.87 -8.82
N SER A 59 21.17 -7.04 -7.87
CA SER A 59 20.10 -8.02 -7.95
C SER A 59 19.18 -7.73 -9.15
N PRO A 60 18.88 -8.73 -10.00
CA PRO A 60 17.91 -8.57 -11.10
C PRO A 60 16.53 -8.10 -10.62
N ARG A 61 16.13 -8.53 -9.42
CA ARG A 61 14.88 -8.09 -8.78
C ARG A 61 14.89 -6.60 -8.51
N ASP A 62 15.96 -6.09 -7.90
CA ASP A 62 16.03 -4.68 -7.51
C ASP A 62 16.19 -3.76 -8.73
N LYS A 63 16.91 -4.23 -9.76
CA LYS A 63 16.96 -3.53 -11.06
C LYS A 63 15.58 -3.42 -11.72
N ARG A 64 14.79 -4.50 -11.71
CA ARG A 64 13.41 -4.45 -12.20
C ARG A 64 12.54 -3.49 -11.38
N LEU A 65 12.65 -3.54 -10.05
CA LEU A 65 11.93 -2.61 -9.18
C LEU A 65 12.32 -1.15 -9.47
N LEU A 66 13.60 -0.89 -9.65
CA LEU A 66 14.10 0.46 -9.98
C LEU A 66 13.47 1.00 -11.26
N ASN A 67 13.49 0.21 -12.35
CA ASN A 67 12.88 0.59 -13.64
C ASN A 67 11.37 0.80 -13.55
N MET A 68 10.71 0.15 -12.58
CA MET A 68 9.28 0.31 -12.34
C MET A 68 8.95 1.60 -11.56
N VAL A 69 9.85 2.06 -10.68
CA VAL A 69 9.55 3.13 -9.72
C VAL A 69 10.22 4.46 -10.03
N ILE A 70 11.23 4.49 -10.89
CA ILE A 70 11.94 5.72 -11.32
C ILE A 70 11.89 5.83 -12.84
N ASP A 71 11.55 7.03 -13.31
CA ASP A 71 11.55 7.43 -14.71
C ASP A 71 12.48 8.64 -14.87
N ASN A 72 13.79 8.40 -14.82
CA ASN A 72 14.81 9.43 -15.03
C ASN A 72 16.19 8.81 -15.27
N ASP A 73 16.69 8.93 -16.49
CA ASP A 73 18.00 8.40 -16.91
C ASP A 73 19.20 9.12 -16.28
N ASP A 74 19.02 10.33 -15.74
CA ASP A 74 20.08 11.07 -15.06
C ASP A 74 20.41 10.47 -13.68
N LEU A 75 19.52 9.67 -13.13
CA LEU A 75 19.74 8.95 -11.88
C LEU A 75 20.37 7.58 -12.15
N ASN A 76 21.47 7.29 -11.48
CA ASN A 76 22.21 6.04 -11.63
C ASN A 76 23.08 5.76 -10.39
N ARG A 77 23.79 4.63 -10.39
CA ARG A 77 24.70 4.26 -9.30
C ARG A 77 25.74 5.34 -8.98
N SER A 78 26.35 5.95 -10.01
CA SER A 78 27.37 6.97 -9.80
C SER A 78 26.81 8.22 -9.11
N THR A 79 25.59 8.66 -9.49
CA THR A 79 24.93 9.79 -8.82
C THR A 79 24.60 9.46 -7.37
N LEU A 80 24.16 8.21 -7.07
CA LEU A 80 23.94 7.75 -5.71
C LEU A 80 25.24 7.74 -4.89
N GLU A 81 26.32 7.17 -5.42
CA GLU A 81 27.63 7.11 -4.74
C GLU A 81 28.18 8.50 -4.45
N ALA A 82 28.09 9.42 -5.42
CA ALA A 82 28.48 10.82 -5.23
C ALA A 82 27.64 11.50 -4.13
N GLN A 83 26.35 11.17 -4.04
CA GLN A 83 25.46 11.70 -3.01
C GLN A 83 25.76 11.11 -1.62
N LEU A 84 26.07 9.83 -1.53
CA LEU A 84 26.47 9.19 -0.26
C LEU A 84 27.77 9.77 0.26
N GLU A 85 28.77 9.98 -0.62
CA GLU A 85 30.02 10.64 -0.26
C GLU A 85 29.80 12.11 0.17
N HIS A 86 28.90 12.82 -0.50
CA HIS A 86 28.51 14.18 -0.10
C HIS A 86 27.85 14.20 1.29
N ALA A 87 26.94 13.25 1.57
CA ALA A 87 26.31 13.12 2.87
C ALA A 87 27.31 12.80 3.98
N ARG A 88 28.30 11.92 3.71
CA ARG A 88 29.38 11.61 4.64
C ARG A 88 30.22 12.86 4.99
N LYS A 89 30.61 13.64 3.98
CA LYS A 89 31.32 14.90 4.18
C LYS A 89 30.50 15.93 4.96
N LEU A 90 29.21 16.01 4.68
CA LEU A 90 28.32 16.88 5.44
C LEU A 90 28.27 16.48 6.93
N ASP A 91 28.20 15.21 7.24
CA ASP A 91 28.21 14.71 8.63
C ASP A 91 29.58 14.99 9.30
N GLU A 92 30.69 14.85 8.57
CA GLU A 92 32.03 15.16 9.08
C GLU A 92 32.18 16.62 9.45
N VAL A 93 31.70 17.55 8.61
CA VAL A 93 31.77 18.99 8.85
C VAL A 93 30.79 19.44 9.92
N SER A 94 29.56 18.98 9.86
CA SER A 94 28.49 19.43 10.76
C SER A 94 28.53 18.78 12.13
N GLY A 95 29.05 17.56 12.26
CA GLY A 95 28.87 16.70 13.43
C GLY A 95 27.48 16.03 13.47
N GLY A 96 27.00 15.64 12.29
CA GLY A 96 25.73 14.92 12.10
C GLY A 96 24.48 15.78 12.25
N ILE A 97 23.34 15.12 12.46
CA ILE A 97 22.02 15.76 12.52
C ILE A 97 21.95 16.85 13.60
N SER A 98 22.66 16.68 14.73
CA SER A 98 22.68 17.64 15.84
C SER A 98 23.49 18.90 15.56
N ASN A 99 24.27 18.93 14.48
CA ASN A 99 25.27 19.94 14.18
C ASN A 99 26.28 20.15 15.32
N SER A 100 26.68 19.07 15.99
CA SER A 100 27.47 19.15 17.22
C SER A 100 28.83 19.86 17.04
N LYS A 101 29.50 19.64 15.92
CA LYS A 101 30.77 20.30 15.62
C LYS A 101 30.63 21.81 15.39
N VAL A 102 29.59 22.22 14.65
CA VAL A 102 29.28 23.64 14.43
C VAL A 102 28.94 24.34 15.73
N LYS A 103 28.14 23.72 16.58
CA LYS A 103 27.74 24.26 17.90
C LYS A 103 28.93 24.39 18.87
N ALA A 104 29.94 23.56 18.72
CA ALA A 104 31.16 23.61 19.55
C ALA A 104 32.13 24.77 19.19
N LEU A 105 31.98 25.38 18.01
CA LEU A 105 32.80 26.52 17.59
C LEU A 105 32.40 27.77 18.40
N LYS A 106 33.44 28.56 18.75
CA LYS A 106 33.22 29.89 19.35
C LYS A 106 32.60 30.85 18.32
N ASP A 107 31.76 31.75 18.79
CA ASP A 107 31.17 32.77 17.93
C ASP A 107 32.27 33.62 17.28
N GLY A 108 32.22 33.76 15.96
CA GLY A 108 33.24 34.46 15.17
C GLY A 108 33.22 34.07 13.69
N PRO A 109 34.20 34.59 12.93
CA PRO A 109 34.26 34.36 11.48
C PRO A 109 34.31 32.88 11.07
N GLU A 110 35.02 32.05 11.83
CA GLU A 110 35.17 30.62 11.57
C GLU A 110 33.80 29.88 11.68
N LYS A 111 33.06 30.14 12.76
CA LYS A 111 31.72 29.56 12.95
C LYS A 111 30.78 29.97 11.82
N LEU A 112 30.79 31.27 11.47
CA LEU A 112 29.94 31.78 10.40
C LEU A 112 30.29 31.17 9.03
N ALA A 113 31.60 30.98 8.74
CA ALA A 113 32.02 30.30 7.51
C ALA A 113 31.59 28.84 7.48
N THR A 114 31.74 28.12 8.60
CA THR A 114 31.33 26.73 8.72
C THR A 114 29.80 26.58 8.60
N GLU A 115 29.02 27.47 9.22
CA GLU A 115 27.55 27.48 9.08
C GLU A 115 27.10 27.67 7.63
N LYS A 116 27.73 28.60 6.89
CA LYS A 116 27.47 28.81 5.46
C LYS A 116 27.81 27.58 4.62
N GLN A 117 28.98 26.95 4.90
CA GLN A 117 29.38 25.72 4.22
C GLN A 117 28.38 24.60 4.46
N VAL A 118 27.99 24.36 5.72
CA VAL A 118 26.99 23.34 6.09
C VAL A 118 25.64 23.61 5.45
N ALA A 119 25.20 24.88 5.40
CA ALA A 119 23.96 25.25 4.73
C ALA A 119 23.99 24.90 3.23
N ALA A 120 25.03 25.31 2.51
CA ALA A 120 25.19 24.99 1.08
C ALA A 120 25.26 23.49 0.81
N MET A 121 25.92 22.72 1.71
CA MET A 121 25.94 21.25 1.60
C MET A 121 24.56 20.61 1.85
N LYS A 122 23.78 21.14 2.80
CA LYS A 122 22.40 20.70 3.06
C LYS A 122 21.48 20.99 1.88
N ASP A 123 21.62 22.17 1.27
CA ASP A 123 20.82 22.55 0.10
C ASP A 123 21.10 21.59 -1.07
N LYS A 124 22.38 21.28 -1.34
CA LYS A 124 22.77 20.30 -2.35
C LYS A 124 22.22 18.90 -2.05
N HIS A 125 22.27 18.47 -0.78
CA HIS A 125 21.72 17.20 -0.36
C HIS A 125 20.19 17.16 -0.53
N GLN A 126 19.51 18.26 -0.22
CA GLN A 126 18.06 18.37 -0.41
C GLN A 126 17.68 18.36 -1.89
N ALA A 127 18.42 19.09 -2.73
CA ALA A 127 18.20 19.10 -4.19
C ALA A 127 18.27 17.69 -4.80
N TYR A 128 19.19 16.84 -4.34
CA TYR A 128 19.22 15.44 -4.79
C TYR A 128 17.98 14.66 -4.35
N LYS A 129 17.53 14.84 -3.11
CA LYS A 129 16.31 14.18 -2.61
C LYS A 129 15.06 14.61 -3.40
N ASP A 130 15.01 15.90 -3.73
CA ASP A 130 13.91 16.46 -4.52
C ASP A 130 13.94 15.92 -5.95
N LEU A 131 15.13 15.80 -6.55
CA LEU A 131 15.31 15.17 -7.87
C LEU A 131 14.83 13.71 -7.87
N VAL A 132 15.25 12.89 -6.90
CA VAL A 132 14.78 11.50 -6.79
C VAL A 132 13.26 11.46 -6.63
N SER A 133 12.69 12.30 -5.79
CA SER A 133 11.26 12.36 -5.55
C SER A 133 10.49 12.78 -6.81
N ALA A 134 10.99 13.76 -7.55
CA ALA A 134 10.41 14.22 -8.82
C ALA A 134 10.51 13.18 -9.93
N SER A 135 11.47 12.26 -9.83
CA SER A 135 11.71 11.19 -10.80
C SER A 135 10.89 9.92 -10.50
N CYS A 136 10.15 9.91 -9.40
CA CYS A 136 9.30 8.78 -9.07
C CYS A 136 8.08 8.69 -9.99
N VAL A 137 7.81 7.49 -10.51
CA VAL A 137 6.69 7.21 -11.43
C VAL A 137 5.35 7.60 -10.83
N VAL A 138 4.50 8.24 -11.63
CA VAL A 138 3.09 8.46 -11.36
C VAL A 138 2.30 7.53 -12.27
N SER A 139 1.47 6.67 -11.71
CA SER A 139 0.70 5.71 -12.50
C SER A 139 -0.45 6.39 -13.24
N ASP A 140 -0.66 6.00 -14.49
CA ASP A 140 -1.84 6.43 -15.25
C ASP A 140 -3.05 5.51 -15.08
N ARG A 141 -2.83 4.27 -14.64
CA ARG A 141 -3.88 3.24 -14.51
C ARG A 141 -4.25 2.89 -13.08
N VAL A 142 -3.38 3.21 -12.11
CA VAL A 142 -3.62 2.90 -10.71
C VAL A 142 -4.00 4.17 -9.97
N TYR A 143 -5.14 4.13 -9.32
CA TYR A 143 -5.60 5.16 -8.40
C TYR A 143 -5.60 4.61 -6.97
N ILE A 144 -5.56 5.51 -6.02
CA ILE A 144 -5.56 5.16 -4.60
C ILE A 144 -6.44 6.12 -3.80
N ASN A 145 -7.23 5.57 -2.87
CA ASN A 145 -7.81 6.31 -1.77
C ASN A 145 -7.15 5.83 -0.47
N SER A 146 -6.37 6.70 0.16
CA SER A 146 -5.64 6.43 1.40
C SER A 146 -6.34 7.10 2.58
N ILE A 147 -6.80 6.27 3.51
CA ILE A 147 -7.46 6.67 4.75
C ILE A 147 -6.52 6.28 5.90
N ALA A 148 -5.80 7.25 6.42
CA ALA A 148 -4.82 7.08 7.48
C ALA A 148 -5.02 8.13 8.57
N ASP A 149 -4.31 7.99 9.69
CA ASP A 149 -4.44 8.90 10.85
C ASP A 149 -4.34 10.38 10.49
N ARG A 150 -3.39 10.75 9.62
CA ARG A 150 -3.02 12.15 9.39
C ARG A 150 -2.99 12.57 7.93
N ASN A 151 -2.85 11.62 7.01
CA ASN A 151 -2.67 11.91 5.59
C ASN A 151 -3.76 11.19 4.78
N LYS A 152 -4.94 11.80 4.74
CA LYS A 152 -6.04 11.34 3.88
C LYS A 152 -5.86 11.95 2.50
N LYS A 153 -5.74 11.10 1.48
CA LYS A 153 -5.46 11.54 0.11
C LYS A 153 -6.02 10.54 -0.89
N ALA A 154 -6.60 11.04 -1.96
CA ALA A 154 -7.04 10.23 -3.10
C ALA A 154 -6.49 10.80 -4.42
N GLY A 155 -6.35 9.95 -5.43
CA GLY A 155 -5.91 10.32 -6.78
C GLY A 155 -5.05 9.26 -7.44
N LYS A 156 -4.28 9.64 -8.47
CA LYS A 156 -3.32 8.76 -9.13
C LYS A 156 -2.29 8.24 -8.13
N LEU A 157 -1.92 6.96 -8.26
CA LEU A 157 -0.86 6.40 -7.43
C LEU A 157 0.48 7.07 -7.75
N ALA A 158 1.09 7.63 -6.74
CA ALA A 158 2.37 8.31 -6.76
C ALA A 158 3.06 8.15 -5.39
N ILE A 159 4.21 8.77 -5.21
CA ILE A 159 4.75 8.99 -3.85
C ILE A 159 3.84 9.91 -3.03
N GLY A 160 4.02 9.94 -1.71
CA GLY A 160 3.30 10.86 -0.83
C GLY A 160 1.96 10.31 -0.30
N TYR A 161 1.72 9.02 -0.40
CA TYR A 161 0.62 8.33 0.27
C TYR A 161 1.04 7.66 1.59
N GLY A 162 2.27 7.88 2.04
CA GLY A 162 2.73 7.51 3.37
C GLY A 162 2.23 8.46 4.47
N ALA A 163 2.90 8.46 5.62
CA ALA A 163 2.53 9.26 6.80
C ALA A 163 2.58 10.79 6.56
N ASP A 164 3.30 11.23 5.55
CA ASP A 164 3.34 12.61 5.05
C ASP A 164 3.66 12.61 3.54
N PRO A 165 3.54 13.77 2.84
CA PRO A 165 3.75 13.87 1.40
C PRO A 165 5.15 13.46 0.89
N SER A 166 6.15 13.37 1.76
CA SER A 166 7.52 12.94 1.41
C SER A 166 7.75 11.44 1.60
N LYS A 167 6.71 10.70 2.00
CA LYS A 167 6.81 9.28 2.37
C LYS A 167 5.98 8.36 1.49
N ILE A 168 6.41 7.12 1.48
CA ILE A 168 5.74 5.99 0.84
C ILE A 168 5.51 4.87 1.85
N GLY A 169 4.52 4.05 1.58
CA GLY A 169 4.28 2.75 2.21
C GLY A 169 4.27 1.63 1.16
N PRO A 170 3.72 0.47 1.50
CA PRO A 170 3.66 -0.68 0.58
C PRO A 170 2.79 -0.41 -0.67
N GLU A 171 1.87 0.55 -0.60
CA GLU A 171 0.96 0.89 -1.69
C GLU A 171 1.69 1.22 -2.99
N TYR A 172 2.81 1.94 -2.90
CA TYR A 172 3.51 2.45 -4.07
C TYR A 172 4.09 1.30 -4.91
N GLY A 173 4.93 0.46 -4.31
CA GLY A 173 5.52 -0.68 -5.00
C GLY A 173 4.49 -1.76 -5.36
N PHE A 174 3.48 -1.97 -4.50
CA PHE A 174 2.42 -2.93 -4.76
C PHE A 174 1.57 -2.52 -5.98
N GLY A 175 1.09 -1.28 -6.02
CA GLY A 175 0.23 -0.81 -7.09
C GLY A 175 0.92 -0.80 -8.45
N LEU A 176 2.17 -0.31 -8.52
CA LEU A 176 2.96 -0.35 -9.76
C LEU A 176 3.23 -1.79 -10.21
N SER A 177 3.55 -2.71 -9.27
CA SER A 177 3.72 -4.14 -9.62
C SER A 177 2.43 -4.78 -10.13
N MET A 178 1.27 -4.39 -9.62
CA MET A 178 -0.02 -4.87 -10.14
C MET A 178 -0.30 -4.33 -11.54
N ALA A 179 0.04 -3.06 -11.80
CA ALA A 179 -0.09 -2.48 -13.13
C ALA A 179 0.74 -3.19 -14.21
N GLU A 180 1.87 -3.79 -13.85
CA GLU A 180 2.65 -4.63 -14.79
C GLU A 180 2.00 -6.00 -15.09
N LYS A 181 1.10 -6.48 -14.23
CA LYS A 181 0.59 -7.87 -14.26
C LYS A 181 -0.87 -7.97 -14.62
N ILE A 182 -1.61 -6.91 -14.45
CA ILE A 182 -3.07 -6.88 -14.61
C ILE A 182 -3.39 -5.77 -15.61
N ASP A 183 -4.18 -6.12 -16.62
CA ASP A 183 -4.74 -5.14 -17.54
C ASP A 183 -5.93 -4.42 -16.90
N GLY A 184 -6.27 -3.24 -17.43
CA GLY A 184 -7.40 -2.44 -17.00
C GLY A 184 -7.15 -1.54 -15.79
N PRO A 185 -8.22 -0.92 -15.28
CA PRO A 185 -8.17 0.03 -14.19
C PRO A 185 -7.97 -0.66 -12.83
N ILE A 186 -7.13 -0.06 -11.97
CA ILE A 186 -6.82 -0.56 -10.63
C ILE A 186 -7.08 0.53 -9.59
N LEU A 187 -7.84 0.21 -8.55
CA LEU A 187 -8.01 1.07 -7.39
C LEU A 187 -7.42 0.40 -6.14
N LEU A 188 -6.56 1.12 -5.46
CA LEU A 188 -6.09 0.74 -4.13
C LEU A 188 -6.92 1.47 -3.08
N ILE A 189 -7.47 0.73 -2.11
CA ILE A 189 -8.09 1.30 -0.92
C ILE A 189 -7.17 1.00 0.26
N LYS A 190 -6.54 2.03 0.79
CA LYS A 190 -5.58 1.89 1.89
C LYS A 190 -6.17 2.42 3.18
N THR A 191 -6.33 1.52 4.16
CA THR A 191 -6.84 1.84 5.50
C THR A 191 -5.80 1.49 6.54
N SER A 192 -5.23 2.48 7.23
CA SER A 192 -4.11 2.23 8.13
C SER A 192 -4.02 3.23 9.27
N TRP A 193 -3.75 2.71 10.48
CA TRP A 193 -3.60 3.51 11.70
C TRP A 193 -2.39 3.05 12.50
N GLY A 194 -1.56 4.00 12.93
CA GLY A 194 -0.37 3.73 13.71
C GLY A 194 -0.69 3.15 15.09
N GLY A 195 0.19 2.28 15.60
CA GLY A 195 0.11 1.77 16.96
C GLY A 195 -1.07 0.84 17.25
N LYS A 196 -1.65 0.19 16.25
CA LYS A 196 -2.83 -0.67 16.40
C LYS A 196 -2.47 -2.15 16.40
N SER A 197 -3.08 -2.92 17.33
CA SER A 197 -2.95 -4.36 17.45
C SER A 197 -4.08 -5.10 16.72
N LEU A 198 -3.85 -6.35 16.35
CA LEU A 198 -4.90 -7.24 15.85
C LEU A 198 -5.77 -7.70 17.04
N ASN A 199 -5.14 -8.05 18.18
CA ASN A 199 -5.85 -8.61 19.30
C ASN A 199 -6.92 -7.67 19.91
N TYR A 200 -6.70 -6.35 19.87
CA TYR A 200 -7.65 -5.38 20.42
C TYR A 200 -8.28 -4.49 19.35
N ASN A 201 -7.44 -3.75 18.61
CA ASN A 201 -7.94 -2.68 17.73
C ASN A 201 -8.61 -3.21 16.46
N PHE A 202 -7.99 -4.18 15.78
CA PHE A 202 -8.53 -4.84 14.60
C PHE A 202 -9.20 -6.18 14.90
N ARG A 203 -9.54 -6.42 16.17
CA ARG A 203 -10.19 -7.68 16.58
C ARG A 203 -11.38 -8.00 15.69
N PRO A 204 -11.37 -9.16 15.01
CA PRO A 204 -12.47 -9.55 14.11
C PRO A 204 -13.70 -9.99 14.92
N PRO A 205 -14.91 -9.78 14.37
CA PRO A 205 -16.16 -10.05 15.11
C PRO A 205 -16.36 -11.54 15.47
N SER A 206 -15.77 -12.47 14.72
CA SER A 206 -15.85 -13.91 15.02
C SER A 206 -14.84 -14.39 16.06
N SER A 207 -13.96 -13.52 16.56
CA SER A 207 -13.09 -13.84 17.69
C SER A 207 -13.86 -13.75 19.01
N ASP A 208 -13.40 -14.52 20.01
CA ASP A 208 -13.96 -14.46 21.37
C ASP A 208 -13.91 -13.02 21.93
N GLU A 209 -14.61 -12.76 23.02
CA GLU A 209 -14.55 -11.46 23.67
C GLU A 209 -13.11 -11.06 24.06
N TYR A 210 -12.83 -9.76 23.99
CA TYR A 210 -11.53 -9.23 24.43
C TYR A 210 -11.33 -9.47 25.93
N VAL A 211 -10.25 -10.16 26.26
CA VAL A 211 -9.88 -10.42 27.65
C VAL A 211 -9.16 -9.20 28.20
N LEU A 212 -9.77 -8.55 29.19
CA LEU A 212 -9.19 -7.40 29.87
C LEU A 212 -7.99 -7.82 30.72
N SER A 213 -6.90 -7.08 30.64
CA SER A 213 -5.80 -7.19 31.60
C SER A 213 -6.23 -6.78 33.02
N GLU A 214 -5.49 -7.19 34.05
CA GLU A 214 -5.78 -6.80 35.45
C GLU A 214 -5.88 -5.28 35.61
N LYS A 215 -5.01 -4.53 34.94
CA LYS A 215 -5.02 -3.07 34.96
C LYS A 215 -6.29 -2.49 34.32
N GLU A 216 -6.75 -3.07 33.23
CA GLU A 216 -7.97 -2.64 32.55
C GLU A 216 -9.22 -2.99 33.35
N GLN A 217 -9.23 -4.15 34.00
CA GLN A 217 -10.32 -4.56 34.91
C GLN A 217 -10.45 -3.63 36.12
N ALA A 218 -9.33 -3.09 36.63
CA ALA A 218 -9.31 -2.14 37.74
C ALA A 218 -9.60 -0.69 37.30
N SER A 219 -9.82 -0.43 36.00
CA SER A 219 -10.09 0.91 35.45
C SER A 219 -11.56 1.26 35.54
N ASP A 220 -11.86 2.56 35.69
CA ASP A 220 -13.21 3.12 35.51
C ASP A 220 -13.71 3.13 34.06
N LYS A 221 -12.87 2.67 33.11
CA LYS A 221 -13.12 2.65 31.65
C LYS A 221 -13.41 1.26 31.09
N VAL A 222 -13.75 0.28 31.90
CA VAL A 222 -13.98 -1.11 31.46
C VAL A 222 -14.96 -1.18 30.30
N GLU A 223 -16.10 -0.51 30.40
CA GLU A 223 -17.13 -0.54 29.34
C GLU A 223 -16.65 0.16 28.05
N GLU A 224 -15.91 1.28 28.17
CA GLU A 224 -15.30 1.96 27.03
C GLU A 224 -14.27 1.04 26.33
N ILE A 225 -13.42 0.34 27.12
CA ILE A 225 -12.42 -0.58 26.58
C ILE A 225 -13.10 -1.73 25.83
N ARG A 226 -14.14 -2.33 26.40
CA ARG A 226 -14.92 -3.39 25.72
C ARG A 226 -15.57 -2.90 24.43
N ALA A 227 -16.21 -1.73 24.46
CA ALA A 227 -16.86 -1.13 23.28
C ALA A 227 -15.87 -0.81 22.15
N ASN A 228 -14.64 -0.45 22.50
CA ASN A 228 -13.59 -0.11 21.55
C ASN A 228 -12.80 -1.34 21.04
N ALA A 229 -13.01 -2.53 21.58
CA ALA A 229 -12.46 -3.74 21.00
C ALA A 229 -12.99 -3.90 19.57
N GLY A 230 -12.11 -4.10 18.57
CA GLY A 230 -12.45 -4.17 17.17
C GLY A 230 -12.84 -2.82 16.51
N LEU A 231 -12.62 -1.69 17.16
CA LEU A 231 -12.99 -0.38 16.61
C LEU A 231 -12.34 -0.14 15.24
N ASN A 232 -11.03 -0.43 15.10
CA ASN A 232 -10.35 -0.22 13.83
C ASN A 232 -10.79 -1.23 12.75
N TYR A 233 -11.25 -2.42 13.11
CA TYR A 233 -11.90 -3.34 12.17
C TYR A 233 -13.19 -2.71 11.60
N ARG A 234 -14.04 -2.15 12.45
CA ARG A 234 -15.26 -1.47 12.03
C ARG A 234 -14.97 -0.24 11.18
N MET A 235 -14.07 0.65 11.65
CA MET A 235 -13.63 1.84 10.91
C MET A 235 -13.04 1.50 9.53
N MET A 236 -12.28 0.41 9.44
CA MET A 236 -11.70 -0.06 8.19
C MET A 236 -12.80 -0.40 7.18
N ASN A 237 -13.75 -1.26 7.57
CA ASN A 237 -14.82 -1.69 6.68
C ASN A 237 -15.75 -0.53 6.30
N GLU A 238 -16.07 0.37 7.24
CA GLU A 238 -16.84 1.58 6.96
C GLU A 238 -16.13 2.49 5.94
N ALA A 239 -14.83 2.72 6.11
CA ALA A 239 -14.05 3.54 5.19
C ALA A 239 -13.94 2.91 3.80
N ILE A 240 -13.78 1.58 3.71
CA ILE A 240 -13.78 0.87 2.44
C ILE A 240 -15.15 0.98 1.76
N GLN A 241 -16.23 0.78 2.51
CA GLN A 241 -17.59 0.89 1.97
C GLN A 241 -17.87 2.29 1.41
N GLN A 242 -17.45 3.34 2.10
CA GLN A 242 -17.57 4.72 1.60
C GLN A 242 -16.87 4.93 0.26
N VAL A 243 -15.74 4.26 0.00
CA VAL A 243 -15.05 4.32 -1.28
C VAL A 243 -15.80 3.50 -2.34
N LEU A 244 -16.30 2.31 -1.98
CA LEU A 244 -17.08 1.44 -2.88
C LEU A 244 -18.38 2.11 -3.33
N ASP A 245 -19.03 2.87 -2.47
CA ASP A 245 -20.26 3.62 -2.77
C ASP A 245 -20.01 4.82 -3.71
N ASN A 246 -18.74 5.21 -3.91
CA ASN A 246 -18.35 6.40 -4.68
C ASN A 246 -17.22 6.10 -5.67
N LEU A 247 -17.28 4.98 -6.39
CA LEU A 247 -16.19 4.53 -7.28
C LEU A 247 -15.88 5.51 -8.42
N LYS A 248 -16.87 6.21 -8.97
CA LYS A 248 -16.67 7.23 -10.02
C LYS A 248 -15.78 8.38 -9.57
N ASP A 249 -15.88 8.77 -8.30
CA ASP A 249 -15.07 9.85 -7.71
C ASP A 249 -13.64 9.36 -7.39
N ASN A 250 -13.47 8.03 -7.26
CA ASN A 250 -12.20 7.42 -6.86
C ASN A 250 -11.39 6.88 -8.04
N HIS A 251 -12.03 6.60 -9.19
CA HIS A 251 -11.34 6.15 -10.39
C HIS A 251 -12.04 6.64 -11.67
N PRO A 252 -11.41 7.50 -12.49
CA PRO A 252 -12.05 8.11 -13.66
C PRO A 252 -12.41 7.11 -14.77
N ALA A 253 -11.76 5.95 -14.81
CA ALA A 253 -12.06 4.88 -15.77
C ALA A 253 -13.04 3.83 -15.21
N TYR A 254 -13.70 4.11 -14.07
CA TYR A 254 -14.71 3.19 -13.57
C TYR A 254 -15.96 3.23 -14.46
N ASP A 255 -16.32 2.05 -14.94
CA ASP A 255 -17.54 1.79 -15.75
C ASP A 255 -18.52 0.99 -14.89
N GLU A 256 -19.73 1.53 -14.69
CA GLU A 256 -20.76 0.87 -13.90
C GLU A 256 -21.27 -0.43 -14.54
N GLU A 257 -21.30 -0.53 -15.87
CA GLU A 257 -21.75 -1.73 -16.57
C GLU A 257 -20.72 -2.86 -16.43
N ALA A 258 -19.42 -2.53 -16.47
CA ALA A 258 -18.34 -3.49 -16.24
C ALA A 258 -18.21 -3.86 -14.75
N GLY A 259 -18.62 -2.96 -13.87
CA GLY A 259 -18.57 -3.14 -12.43
C GLY A 259 -17.17 -3.20 -11.85
N TYR A 260 -17.06 -3.77 -10.67
CA TYR A 260 -15.77 -3.94 -9.99
C TYR A 260 -15.62 -5.34 -9.39
N LYS A 261 -14.39 -5.68 -9.02
CA LYS A 261 -14.06 -6.88 -8.24
C LYS A 261 -13.06 -6.51 -7.15
N ILE A 262 -13.30 -6.96 -5.91
CA ILE A 262 -12.27 -6.93 -4.87
C ILE A 262 -11.30 -8.08 -5.14
N ALA A 263 -10.16 -7.72 -5.74
CA ALA A 263 -9.21 -8.67 -6.31
C ALA A 263 -8.19 -9.21 -5.29
N GLY A 264 -8.10 -8.58 -4.12
CA GLY A 264 -7.21 -9.05 -3.06
C GLY A 264 -7.14 -8.12 -1.85
N PHE A 265 -6.61 -8.68 -0.77
CA PHE A 265 -6.38 -8.00 0.50
C PHE A 265 -4.92 -8.14 0.92
N VAL A 266 -4.29 -7.04 1.30
CA VAL A 266 -2.91 -7.01 1.81
C VAL A 266 -2.95 -6.54 3.26
N TRP A 267 -2.42 -7.36 4.15
CA TRP A 267 -2.32 -7.07 5.57
C TRP A 267 -0.86 -6.86 5.98
N PHE A 268 -0.54 -5.71 6.56
CA PHE A 268 0.80 -5.44 7.06
C PHE A 268 0.76 -4.85 8.48
N GLN A 269 0.59 -5.74 9.45
CA GLN A 269 0.43 -5.43 10.86
C GLN A 269 1.10 -6.56 11.69
N GLY A 270 1.33 -6.37 12.98
CA GLY A 270 1.89 -7.35 13.91
C GLY A 270 2.82 -6.72 14.95
N PHE A 271 3.39 -5.54 14.67
CA PHE A 271 4.36 -4.93 15.57
C PHE A 271 3.82 -4.67 16.97
N ASN A 272 2.57 -4.25 17.10
CA ASN A 272 1.99 -3.96 18.42
C ASN A 272 1.62 -5.21 19.22
N ASP A 273 1.34 -6.31 18.52
CA ASP A 273 0.96 -7.56 19.21
C ASP A 273 2.16 -8.29 19.80
N GLN A 274 3.40 -7.99 19.37
CA GLN A 274 4.60 -8.64 19.87
C GLN A 274 4.95 -8.29 21.34
N PHE A 275 4.41 -7.21 21.90
CA PHE A 275 4.79 -6.70 23.21
C PHE A 275 4.01 -7.32 24.37
N SER A 276 2.89 -7.99 24.12
CA SER A 276 2.12 -8.73 25.11
C SER A 276 2.12 -10.22 24.79
N PRO A 277 2.43 -11.10 25.77
CA PRO A 277 2.30 -12.55 25.58
C PRO A 277 0.89 -12.94 25.10
N GLU A 278 -0.15 -12.41 25.70
CA GLU A 278 -1.54 -12.71 25.40
C GLU A 278 -1.89 -12.32 23.95
N PHE A 279 -1.32 -11.20 23.47
CA PHE A 279 -1.56 -10.73 22.11
C PHE A 279 -0.83 -11.62 21.09
N ARG A 280 0.41 -12.04 21.39
CA ARG A 280 1.16 -12.97 20.54
C ARG A 280 0.47 -14.32 20.43
N ASP A 281 0.09 -14.88 21.57
CA ASP A 281 -0.45 -16.23 21.65
C ASP A 281 -1.81 -16.35 20.94
N SER A 282 -2.59 -15.27 20.91
CA SER A 282 -3.87 -15.20 20.20
C SER A 282 -3.79 -14.69 18.74
N TYR A 283 -2.60 -14.26 18.29
CA TYR A 283 -2.45 -13.61 16.98
C TYR A 283 -2.89 -14.51 15.83
N GLU A 284 -2.45 -15.77 15.80
CA GLU A 284 -2.79 -16.73 14.74
C GLU A 284 -4.30 -16.97 14.68
N ALA A 285 -4.93 -17.25 15.80
CA ALA A 285 -6.37 -17.48 15.88
C ALA A 285 -7.16 -16.25 15.41
N ASN A 286 -6.77 -15.06 15.89
CA ASN A 286 -7.40 -13.81 15.45
C ASN A 286 -7.17 -13.53 13.97
N MET A 287 -6.00 -13.85 13.41
CA MET A 287 -5.72 -13.68 11.99
C MET A 287 -6.57 -14.62 11.12
N VAL A 288 -6.73 -15.87 11.52
CA VAL A 288 -7.61 -16.83 10.82
C VAL A 288 -9.04 -16.30 10.81
N ASN A 289 -9.53 -15.80 11.94
CA ASN A 289 -10.87 -15.22 12.05
C ASN A 289 -10.98 -13.94 11.21
N PHE A 290 -9.98 -13.08 11.25
CA PHE A 290 -9.94 -11.86 10.45
C PHE A 290 -10.05 -12.14 8.94
N ILE A 291 -9.29 -13.12 8.44
CA ILE A 291 -9.35 -13.51 7.02
C ILE A 291 -10.74 -14.04 6.65
N LYS A 292 -11.33 -14.89 7.50
CA LYS A 292 -12.68 -15.45 7.27
C LYS A 292 -13.74 -14.35 7.27
N ASP A 293 -13.67 -13.45 8.24
CA ASP A 293 -14.64 -12.36 8.38
C ASP A 293 -14.54 -11.35 7.22
N ILE A 294 -13.34 -11.01 6.78
CA ILE A 294 -13.11 -10.14 5.61
C ILE A 294 -13.66 -10.80 4.33
N ARG A 295 -13.35 -12.07 4.08
CA ARG A 295 -13.87 -12.81 2.92
C ARG A 295 -15.39 -12.89 2.92
N LYS A 296 -15.98 -13.12 4.09
CA LYS A 296 -17.43 -13.16 4.27
C LYS A 296 -18.06 -11.78 4.08
N HIS A 297 -17.42 -10.72 4.63
CA HIS A 297 -17.96 -9.35 4.58
C HIS A 297 -18.09 -8.84 3.14
N TYR A 298 -17.09 -9.16 2.28
CA TYR A 298 -17.07 -8.74 0.88
C TYR A 298 -17.65 -9.79 -0.09
N ASP A 299 -18.21 -10.89 0.40
CA ASP A 299 -18.71 -12.01 -0.40
C ASP A 299 -17.70 -12.56 -1.42
N GLU A 300 -16.43 -12.59 -1.03
CA GLU A 300 -15.31 -13.06 -1.86
C GLU A 300 -14.55 -14.21 -1.15
N PRO A 301 -15.14 -15.42 -1.09
CA PRO A 301 -14.61 -16.53 -0.29
C PRO A 301 -13.22 -17.01 -0.72
N SER A 302 -12.86 -16.78 -1.97
CA SER A 302 -11.55 -17.14 -2.55
C SER A 302 -10.60 -15.94 -2.71
N MET A 303 -10.96 -14.78 -2.15
CA MET A 303 -10.12 -13.58 -2.28
C MET A 303 -8.69 -13.85 -1.80
N PRO A 304 -7.68 -13.57 -2.64
CA PRO A 304 -6.28 -13.64 -2.24
C PRO A 304 -6.02 -12.75 -1.02
N PHE A 305 -5.33 -13.31 -0.02
CA PHE A 305 -4.97 -12.58 1.19
C PHE A 305 -3.46 -12.69 1.40
N VAL A 306 -2.78 -11.55 1.39
CA VAL A 306 -1.32 -11.47 1.52
C VAL A 306 -0.96 -10.85 2.87
N ILE A 307 -0.12 -11.53 3.63
CA ILE A 307 0.36 -11.04 4.92
C ILE A 307 1.80 -10.57 4.76
N GLY A 308 2.05 -9.29 5.02
CA GLY A 308 3.37 -8.71 5.10
C GLY A 308 4.03 -9.10 6.42
N VAL A 309 5.10 -9.89 6.35
CA VAL A 309 5.86 -10.31 7.52
C VAL A 309 6.82 -9.20 7.94
N LEU A 310 6.86 -8.89 9.24
CA LEU A 310 7.77 -7.92 9.81
C LEU A 310 9.21 -8.45 9.80
N GLY A 311 10.10 -7.74 9.10
CA GLY A 311 11.53 -7.95 9.24
C GLY A 311 12.03 -7.29 10.53
N THR A 312 12.65 -8.05 11.43
CA THR A 312 13.11 -7.51 12.71
C THR A 312 14.50 -6.88 12.63
N GLY A 313 15.23 -7.05 11.52
CA GLY A 313 16.62 -6.61 11.37
C GLY A 313 17.61 -7.28 12.35
N ARG A 314 17.16 -8.32 13.07
CA ARG A 314 17.97 -9.05 14.04
C ARG A 314 18.57 -10.31 13.40
N THR A 315 19.57 -10.89 14.06
CA THR A 315 20.13 -12.18 13.68
C THR A 315 19.06 -13.28 13.68
N LYS A 316 19.27 -14.37 12.91
CA LYS A 316 18.31 -15.47 12.79
C LYS A 316 17.80 -16.02 14.14
N GLU A 317 18.60 -15.91 15.18
CA GLU A 317 18.28 -16.38 16.55
C GLU A 317 17.24 -15.52 17.28
N ASN A 318 16.97 -14.32 16.80
CA ASN A 318 16.07 -13.34 17.42
C ASN A 318 14.88 -12.96 16.52
N VAL A 319 14.65 -13.67 15.41
CA VAL A 319 13.47 -13.44 14.58
C VAL A 319 12.29 -14.13 15.25
N VAL A 320 11.47 -13.36 15.92
CA VAL A 320 10.11 -13.79 16.25
C VAL A 320 9.29 -13.62 15.01
N SER A 321 9.13 -14.71 14.23
CA SER A 321 8.13 -14.76 13.18
C SER A 321 6.76 -14.86 13.85
N LEU A 322 5.93 -13.87 13.64
CA LEU A 322 4.49 -13.95 13.92
C LEU A 322 3.82 -14.74 12.80
#